data_000aa45c3e40b779a3451cc6efa27029
#
_entry.id   000aa45c3e40b779a3451cc6efa27029
#
_cell.length_a   1.000
_cell.length_b   1.000
_cell.length_c   1.000
_cell.angle_alpha   90.00
_cell.angle_beta   90.00
_cell.angle_gamma   90.00
#
_symmetry.space_group_name_H-M   'P 1'
#
loop_
_entity.id
_entity.type
_entity.pdbx_description
1 polymer ?
#
loop_
_entity_poly.entity_id
_entity_poly.type
_entity_poly.pdbx_seq_one_letter_code
_entity_poly.pdbx_strand_id
1 'polypeptide(L)'
;MIQSSRLQQRKLQHGKEMVIAVKKSSKKVILAVVIVLGILVLDAWRSGKIKWYTLDEQEMSQTASDTKSVKITKQTSSRQKKQKKVRVLLSTTGFTSLYHDKVCVSGTKGLQVRKGNHKVTYSAKEQVTFLVKEDGKDSRDKITIQPKDGGKITVHSIKRQDRTPSYRGEITLLPKKNGFLVRNSLPLEQYLYAVVPSELSTSNGMEALRAQAVCARTYANNQIAAHRYKKYHADLEDSTACQVYNNIPEDKQSKKAVDTTKDQVLTSDGKRIQTYYYSTSWGKSASGKEVWETDREVDYLQSCMQQDGGKNKTLRLSEEKQFREFIAKKTDAAYDKDKKWYRW
;
A
#
# COMPACT_ATOMS: atom_id res chain seq x y z
N MET A 1 -2.61 -18.37 21.73
CA MET A 1 -2.36 -17.03 21.13
C MET A 1 -1.11 -16.93 20.24
N ILE A 2 -0.08 -17.75 20.44
CA ILE A 2 1.18 -17.72 19.63
C ILE A 2 1.04 -18.50 18.30
N GLN A 3 0.14 -19.47 18.20
CA GLN A 3 -0.07 -20.24 16.96
C GLN A 3 -0.85 -19.48 15.87
N SER A 4 -1.74 -18.54 16.25
CA SER A 4 -2.51 -17.77 15.25
C SER A 4 -1.65 -16.76 14.49
N SER A 5 -0.62 -16.20 15.13
CA SER A 5 0.28 -15.25 14.49
C SER A 5 1.20 -15.89 13.42
N ARG A 6 1.58 -17.16 13.60
CA ARG A 6 2.40 -17.89 12.61
C ARG A 6 1.62 -18.34 11.37
N LEU A 7 0.34 -18.65 11.54
CA LEU A 7 -0.55 -18.94 10.41
C LEU A 7 -0.89 -17.67 9.60
N GLN A 8 -1.06 -16.53 10.26
CA GLN A 8 -1.22 -15.25 9.57
C GLN A 8 0.03 -14.84 8.78
N GLN A 9 1.23 -15.05 9.32
CA GLN A 9 2.47 -14.75 8.60
C GLN A 9 2.69 -15.65 7.38
N ARG A 10 2.29 -16.92 7.43
CA ARG A 10 2.41 -17.84 6.27
C ARG A 10 1.38 -17.55 5.17
N LYS A 11 0.16 -17.05 5.51
CA LYS A 11 -0.86 -16.66 4.52
C LYS A 11 -0.54 -15.33 3.83
N LEU A 12 0.27 -14.45 4.45
CA LEU A 12 0.64 -13.13 3.91
C LEU A 12 1.79 -13.16 2.88
N GLN A 13 2.43 -14.28 2.66
CA GLN A 13 3.55 -14.38 1.69
C GLN A 13 3.13 -14.59 0.24
N HIS A 14 1.83 -14.76 -0.05
CA HIS A 14 1.35 -15.18 -1.37
C HIS A 14 0.26 -14.24 -1.88
N GLY A 15 0.64 -13.31 -2.70
CA GLY A 15 -0.15 -12.60 -3.70
C GLY A 15 -1.02 -11.41 -3.21
N LYS A 16 -1.24 -10.37 -4.04
CA LYS A 16 -1.97 -9.12 -3.71
C LYS A 16 -2.84 -8.64 -4.86
N GLU A 17 -4.14 -8.45 -4.64
CA GLU A 17 -5.11 -7.85 -5.57
C GLU A 17 -6.14 -6.95 -4.90
N MET A 18 -6.81 -6.12 -5.67
CA MET A 18 -7.69 -5.09 -5.18
C MET A 18 -9.07 -5.14 -5.85
N VAL A 19 -10.13 -4.98 -5.07
CA VAL A 19 -11.51 -4.82 -5.58
C VAL A 19 -12.05 -3.46 -5.16
N ILE A 20 -12.49 -2.65 -6.12
CA ILE A 20 -13.12 -1.35 -5.89
C ILE A 20 -14.47 -1.30 -6.63
N ALA A 21 -15.56 -1.02 -5.91
CA ALA A 21 -16.84 -0.66 -6.50
C ALA A 21 -17.08 0.85 -6.40
N VAL A 22 -17.30 1.53 -7.50
CA VAL A 22 -17.48 2.99 -7.54
C VAL A 22 -18.82 3.35 -8.20
N LYS A 23 -19.63 4.17 -7.55
CA LYS A 23 -20.91 4.68 -8.08
C LYS A 23 -20.72 6.00 -8.80
N LYS A 24 -21.28 6.13 -10.02
CA LYS A 24 -21.27 7.32 -10.89
C LYS A 24 -22.11 8.45 -10.32
N SER A 25 -21.58 9.65 -10.32
CA SER A 25 -22.34 10.89 -10.10
C SER A 25 -22.08 11.84 -11.25
N SER A 26 -23.15 12.23 -11.96
CA SER A 26 -23.32 13.26 -12.99
C SER A 26 -22.51 13.19 -14.30
N LYS A 27 -23.14 13.65 -15.36
CA LYS A 27 -22.95 13.54 -16.82
C LYS A 27 -21.59 13.84 -17.47
N LYS A 28 -20.48 13.94 -16.76
CA LYS A 28 -19.16 14.24 -17.38
C LYS A 28 -17.94 13.50 -16.77
N VAL A 29 -18.14 12.47 -15.99
CA VAL A 29 -17.01 11.70 -15.48
C VAL A 29 -17.18 10.25 -15.92
N ILE A 30 -16.38 9.83 -16.88
CA ILE A 30 -16.22 8.42 -17.24
C ILE A 30 -15.56 7.77 -16.03
N LEU A 31 -16.36 7.04 -15.27
CA LEU A 31 -15.87 6.26 -14.16
C LEU A 31 -15.53 4.87 -14.70
N ALA A 32 -14.27 4.61 -14.89
CA ALA A 32 -13.81 3.25 -15.06
C ALA A 32 -13.95 2.53 -13.72
N VAL A 33 -14.84 1.55 -13.65
CA VAL A 33 -14.82 0.55 -12.57
C VAL A 33 -13.58 -0.28 -12.82
N VAL A 34 -12.51 0.07 -12.15
CA VAL A 34 -11.29 -0.71 -12.20
C VAL A 34 -11.39 -1.75 -11.11
N ILE A 35 -11.91 -2.90 -11.48
CA ILE A 35 -11.50 -4.12 -10.80
C ILE A 35 -10.05 -4.31 -11.25
N VAL A 36 -9.14 -3.81 -10.45
CA VAL A 36 -7.71 -3.95 -10.74
C VAL A 36 -7.31 -5.34 -10.33
N LEU A 37 -7.48 -6.21 -11.26
CA LEU A 37 -6.92 -7.55 -11.25
C LEU A 37 -5.58 -7.43 -11.94
N GLY A 38 -4.55 -7.66 -11.20
CA GLY A 38 -3.22 -7.71 -11.79
C GLY A 38 -3.23 -8.58 -13.04
N ILE A 39 -2.86 -8.02 -14.18
CA ILE A 39 -2.42 -8.72 -15.39
C ILE A 39 -3.50 -9.09 -16.43
N LEU A 40 -4.33 -8.19 -16.88
CA LEU A 40 -5.05 -8.44 -18.14
C LEU A 40 -4.81 -7.40 -19.24
N VAL A 41 -3.98 -6.43 -18.96
CA VAL A 41 -3.69 -5.38 -19.96
C VAL A 41 -2.58 -5.76 -20.95
N LEU A 42 -1.75 -6.76 -20.65
CA LEU A 42 -0.63 -7.13 -21.54
C LEU A 42 -1.04 -7.79 -22.85
N ASP A 43 -2.10 -8.59 -22.86
CA ASP A 43 -2.56 -9.27 -24.10
C ASP A 43 -3.54 -8.43 -24.91
N ALA A 44 -4.35 -7.60 -24.29
CA ALA A 44 -5.26 -6.70 -24.99
C ALA A 44 -4.52 -5.57 -25.73
N TRP A 45 -3.39 -5.12 -25.18
CA TRP A 45 -2.54 -4.11 -25.82
C TRP A 45 -1.79 -4.68 -27.05
N ARG A 46 -1.35 -5.93 -26.96
CA ARG A 46 -0.71 -6.65 -28.10
C ARG A 46 -1.64 -6.94 -29.26
N SER A 47 -2.93 -7.11 -29.00
CA SER A 47 -3.94 -7.45 -30.00
C SER A 47 -4.71 -6.25 -30.57
N GLY A 48 -4.48 -5.02 -30.07
CA GLY A 48 -5.14 -3.80 -30.55
C GLY A 48 -6.65 -3.73 -30.28
N LYS A 49 -7.20 -4.57 -29.40
CA LYS A 49 -8.64 -4.65 -29.08
C LYS A 49 -8.90 -4.31 -27.62
N ILE A 50 -8.75 -3.04 -27.22
CA ILE A 50 -9.32 -2.58 -25.96
C ILE A 50 -10.78 -2.26 -26.19
N LYS A 51 -11.67 -3.11 -25.71
CA LYS A 51 -13.09 -2.77 -25.60
C LYS A 51 -13.35 -2.15 -24.24
N TRP A 52 -13.76 -0.90 -24.21
CA TRP A 52 -14.28 -0.25 -23.02
C TRP A 52 -15.71 -0.71 -22.81
N TYR A 53 -16.02 -1.30 -21.67
CA TYR A 53 -17.38 -1.63 -21.29
C TYR A 53 -17.88 -0.53 -20.36
N THR A 54 -18.89 0.21 -20.80
CA THR A 54 -19.74 1.02 -19.93
C THR A 54 -20.86 0.12 -19.45
N LEU A 55 -20.92 -0.16 -18.15
CA LEU A 55 -22.08 -0.83 -17.55
C LEU A 55 -23.25 0.17 -17.56
N ASP A 56 -24.39 -0.25 -18.08
CA ASP A 56 -25.60 0.55 -18.14
C ASP A 56 -26.18 0.74 -16.72
N GLU A 57 -26.78 1.92 -16.44
CA GLU A 57 -27.32 2.25 -15.12
C GLU A 57 -28.40 1.26 -14.65
N GLN A 58 -29.09 0.57 -15.57
CA GLN A 58 -30.10 -0.44 -15.23
C GLN A 58 -29.51 -1.76 -14.73
N GLU A 59 -28.35 -2.20 -15.26
CA GLU A 59 -27.68 -3.42 -14.76
C GLU A 59 -27.03 -3.19 -13.38
N MET A 60 -26.60 -1.98 -13.09
CA MET A 60 -26.05 -1.62 -11.76
C MET A 60 -27.12 -1.47 -10.70
N SER A 61 -28.38 -1.10 -11.08
CA SER A 61 -29.44 -0.91 -10.09
C SER A 61 -30.01 -2.23 -9.53
N GLN A 62 -29.92 -3.33 -10.28
CA GLN A 62 -30.39 -4.63 -9.83
C GLN A 62 -29.42 -5.38 -8.90
N THR A 63 -28.13 -5.03 -8.92
CA THR A 63 -27.11 -5.61 -8.02
C THR A 63 -26.82 -4.74 -6.80
N ALA A 64 -27.35 -3.51 -6.78
CA ALA A 64 -27.03 -2.50 -5.76
C ALA A 64 -28.14 -2.33 -4.71
N SER A 65 -29.20 -3.18 -4.70
CA SER A 65 -30.32 -2.96 -3.78
C SER A 65 -29.99 -3.17 -2.29
N ASP A 66 -28.87 -3.85 -1.96
CA ASP A 66 -28.55 -4.18 -0.57
C ASP A 66 -27.11 -3.82 -0.11
N THR A 67 -26.26 -3.26 -0.95
CA THR A 67 -24.91 -2.86 -0.54
C THR A 67 -24.78 -1.35 -0.40
N LYS A 68 -24.37 -0.88 0.78
CA LYS A 68 -24.01 0.53 1.00
C LYS A 68 -22.91 0.95 0.03
N SER A 69 -23.18 1.97 -0.78
CA SER A 69 -22.28 2.39 -1.84
C SER A 69 -20.96 2.95 -1.32
N VAL A 70 -19.83 2.41 -1.80
CA VAL A 70 -18.51 2.99 -1.60
C VAL A 70 -18.36 4.21 -2.51
N LYS A 71 -17.86 5.32 -1.97
CA LYS A 71 -17.67 6.59 -2.69
C LYS A 71 -16.22 7.04 -2.65
N ILE A 72 -15.74 7.60 -3.76
CA ILE A 72 -14.52 8.41 -3.76
C ILE A 72 -14.89 9.81 -3.32
N THR A 73 -14.29 10.29 -2.23
CA THR A 73 -14.51 11.65 -1.73
C THR A 73 -13.19 12.41 -1.68
N LYS A 74 -13.24 13.71 -2.00
CA LYS A 74 -12.14 14.61 -1.69
C LYS A 74 -12.22 15.01 -0.23
N GLN A 75 -11.13 14.89 0.50
CA GLN A 75 -11.01 15.46 1.84
C GLN A 75 -10.90 16.97 1.71
N THR A 76 -12.04 17.67 1.66
CA THR A 76 -12.07 19.12 1.74
C THR A 76 -11.80 19.56 3.17
N SER A 77 -10.84 20.42 3.36
CA SER A 77 -10.58 21.06 4.63
C SER A 77 -10.56 22.59 4.44
N SER A 78 -11.41 23.23 5.20
CA SER A 78 -11.67 24.68 5.19
C SER A 78 -10.63 25.55 5.91
N ARG A 79 -9.43 25.04 6.19
CA ARG A 79 -8.30 25.82 6.72
C ARG A 79 -7.04 25.48 5.94
N GLN A 80 -6.13 26.43 5.71
CA GLN A 80 -4.78 26.18 5.17
C GLN A 80 -4.12 25.04 5.95
N LYS A 81 -4.24 23.82 5.46
CA LYS A 81 -3.72 22.64 6.16
C LYS A 81 -2.24 22.54 5.92
N LYS A 82 -1.51 22.64 7.00
CA LYS A 82 -0.19 22.03 7.12
C LYS A 82 -0.25 20.63 6.53
N GLN A 83 0.49 20.39 5.47
CA GLN A 83 0.46 19.13 4.72
C GLN A 83 0.61 17.94 5.68
N LYS A 84 -0.32 17.00 5.65
CA LYS A 84 -0.34 15.85 6.57
C LYS A 84 0.94 15.03 6.38
N LYS A 85 1.72 14.89 7.44
CA LYS A 85 2.93 14.07 7.43
C LYS A 85 2.60 12.64 7.87
N VAL A 86 3.29 11.69 7.28
CA VAL A 86 3.32 10.29 7.70
C VAL A 86 4.69 9.97 8.26
N ARG A 87 4.73 9.10 9.27
CA ARG A 87 5.94 8.64 9.95
C ARG A 87 6.06 7.13 9.79
N VAL A 88 7.04 6.70 9.02
CA VAL A 88 7.23 5.30 8.62
C VAL A 88 8.48 4.75 9.31
N LEU A 89 8.34 3.63 10.03
CA LEU A 89 9.49 2.86 10.50
C LEU A 89 10.13 2.14 9.31
N LEU A 90 11.44 2.25 9.21
CA LEU A 90 12.22 1.54 8.21
C LEU A 90 12.83 0.29 8.86
N SER A 91 12.52 -0.85 8.31
CA SER A 91 13.07 -2.13 8.75
C SER A 91 14.49 -2.37 8.19
N THR A 92 15.22 -3.30 8.77
CA THR A 92 16.49 -3.79 8.23
C THR A 92 16.31 -4.47 6.86
N THR A 93 17.39 -4.85 6.22
CA THR A 93 17.37 -5.63 4.97
C THR A 93 16.54 -6.91 5.18
N GLY A 94 15.68 -7.23 4.21
CA GLY A 94 14.78 -8.40 4.29
C GLY A 94 13.60 -8.22 5.26
N PHE A 95 13.39 -7.03 5.82
CA PHE A 95 12.31 -6.72 6.77
C PHE A 95 12.35 -7.58 8.05
N THR A 96 13.57 -7.96 8.49
CA THR A 96 13.76 -8.90 9.59
C THR A 96 13.67 -8.26 10.98
N SER A 97 14.00 -6.96 11.10
CA SER A 97 13.98 -6.22 12.36
C SER A 97 13.64 -4.74 12.14
N LEU A 98 13.04 -4.13 13.15
CA LEU A 98 12.87 -2.66 13.23
C LEU A 98 14.09 -1.98 13.88
N TYR A 99 15.01 -2.76 14.50
CA TYR A 99 16.17 -2.24 15.19
C TYR A 99 17.42 -2.41 14.34
N HIS A 100 18.18 -1.34 14.20
CA HIS A 100 19.40 -1.26 13.41
C HIS A 100 20.60 -1.03 14.30
N ASP A 101 21.62 -1.90 14.25
CA ASP A 101 22.88 -1.74 15.00
C ASP A 101 23.73 -0.62 14.39
N LYS A 102 23.61 -0.46 13.06
CA LYS A 102 24.33 0.51 12.26
C LYS A 102 23.42 1.21 11.27
N VAL A 103 23.55 2.52 11.16
CA VAL A 103 22.86 3.31 10.11
C VAL A 103 23.89 4.14 9.35
N CYS A 104 24.05 3.86 8.05
CA CYS A 104 24.92 4.60 7.15
C CYS A 104 24.06 5.32 6.11
N VAL A 105 24.25 6.64 5.99
CA VAL A 105 23.46 7.49 5.09
C VAL A 105 24.32 8.46 4.30
N SER A 106 23.79 8.90 3.14
CA SER A 106 24.31 10.06 2.40
C SER A 106 23.15 10.88 1.82
N GLY A 107 23.42 12.13 1.48
CA GLY A 107 22.45 12.99 0.81
C GLY A 107 22.70 13.09 -0.68
N THR A 108 21.68 13.03 -1.52
CA THR A 108 21.85 13.24 -2.97
C THR A 108 22.35 14.66 -3.30
N LYS A 109 22.02 15.64 -2.44
CA LYS A 109 22.46 17.05 -2.51
C LYS A 109 23.09 17.52 -1.19
N GLY A 110 23.56 16.57 -0.36
CA GLY A 110 24.07 16.81 0.97
C GLY A 110 23.02 16.61 2.07
N LEU A 111 23.50 16.60 3.29
CA LEU A 111 22.71 16.37 4.50
C LEU A 111 22.95 17.47 5.54
N GLN A 112 21.96 17.67 6.37
CA GLN A 112 22.07 18.35 7.63
C GLN A 112 21.69 17.36 8.73
N VAL A 113 22.63 17.11 9.65
CA VAL A 113 22.45 16.22 10.81
C VAL A 113 22.40 17.06 12.07
N ARG A 114 21.42 16.79 12.92
CA ARG A 114 21.25 17.43 14.23
C ARG A 114 21.15 16.40 15.34
N LYS A 115 21.96 16.55 16.40
CA LYS A 115 21.88 15.80 17.65
C LYS A 115 21.90 16.80 18.82
N GLY A 116 20.81 16.87 19.57
CA GLY A 116 20.65 17.95 20.58
C GLY A 116 20.76 19.32 19.93
N ASN A 117 21.68 20.16 20.46
CA ASN A 117 22.00 21.50 19.94
C ASN A 117 23.07 21.48 18.82
N HIS A 118 23.76 20.36 18.63
CA HIS A 118 24.81 20.24 17.60
C HIS A 118 24.20 20.01 16.22
N LYS A 119 24.72 20.76 15.26
CA LYS A 119 24.31 20.72 13.86
C LYS A 119 25.54 20.61 12.97
N VAL A 120 25.58 19.56 12.12
CA VAL A 120 26.66 19.32 11.18
C VAL A 120 26.09 19.21 9.77
N THR A 121 26.78 19.73 8.79
CA THR A 121 26.42 19.64 7.37
C THR A 121 27.41 18.74 6.64
N TYR A 122 26.91 17.87 5.79
CA TYR A 122 27.66 16.96 4.95
C TYR A 122 27.44 17.29 3.48
N SER A 123 28.47 17.13 2.68
CA SER A 123 28.44 17.38 1.25
C SER A 123 27.58 16.34 0.51
N ALA A 124 27.28 16.59 -0.77
CA ALA A 124 26.59 15.64 -1.61
C ALA A 124 27.36 14.32 -1.69
N LYS A 125 26.65 13.19 -1.53
CA LYS A 125 27.19 11.81 -1.55
C LYS A 125 28.17 11.46 -0.41
N GLU A 126 28.58 12.41 0.41
CA GLU A 126 29.36 12.14 1.61
C GLU A 126 28.59 11.21 2.55
N GLN A 127 29.24 10.14 3.00
CA GLN A 127 28.61 9.14 3.85
C GLN A 127 28.88 9.44 5.34
N VAL A 128 27.86 9.33 6.15
CA VAL A 128 27.96 9.37 7.60
C VAL A 128 27.38 8.12 8.21
N THR A 129 28.09 7.56 9.20
CA THR A 129 27.70 6.31 9.87
C THR A 129 27.40 6.59 11.33
N PHE A 130 26.30 6.05 11.81
CA PHE A 130 25.88 6.03 13.21
C PHE A 130 25.94 4.59 13.71
N LEU A 131 26.61 4.37 14.82
CA LEU A 131 26.73 3.08 15.50
C LEU A 131 26.07 3.18 16.88
N VAL A 132 25.46 2.11 17.32
CA VAL A 132 25.06 1.96 18.72
C VAL A 132 26.31 1.66 19.53
N LYS A 133 26.56 2.42 20.59
CA LYS A 133 27.71 2.18 21.48
C LYS A 133 27.40 1.03 22.43
N GLU A 134 28.36 0.16 22.64
CA GLU A 134 28.22 -1.03 23.51
C GLU A 134 28.12 -0.68 25.01
N ASP A 135 28.63 0.49 25.44
CA ASP A 135 28.78 0.87 26.85
C ASP A 135 27.50 1.42 27.52
N GLY A 136 26.34 1.35 26.86
CA GLY A 136 25.05 1.70 27.46
C GLY A 136 24.89 3.17 27.91
N LYS A 137 25.94 4.00 27.75
CA LYS A 137 25.97 5.42 28.12
C LYS A 137 25.59 6.35 26.97
N ASP A 138 24.85 5.85 25.97
CA ASP A 138 24.48 6.69 24.84
C ASP A 138 23.48 7.77 25.25
N SER A 139 23.73 8.97 24.76
CA SER A 139 22.77 10.04 24.86
C SER A 139 21.44 9.55 24.29
N ARG A 140 20.37 9.61 25.08
CA ARG A 140 18.99 9.33 24.65
C ARG A 140 18.50 10.28 23.55
N ASP A 141 19.39 11.12 23.06
CA ASP A 141 19.09 12.17 22.10
C ASP A 141 18.82 11.57 20.72
N LYS A 142 17.68 11.88 20.19
CA LYS A 142 17.35 11.57 18.79
C LYS A 142 18.31 12.29 17.84
N ILE A 143 18.70 11.60 16.78
CA ILE A 143 19.44 12.19 15.66
C ILE A 143 18.46 12.48 14.55
N THR A 144 18.43 13.72 14.07
CA THR A 144 17.57 14.15 12.96
C THR A 144 18.42 14.41 11.74
N ILE A 145 18.09 13.80 10.63
CA ILE A 145 18.80 13.87 9.35
C ILE A 145 17.85 14.47 8.32
N GLN A 146 18.23 15.60 7.74
CA GLN A 146 17.45 16.30 6.71
C GLN A 146 18.24 16.39 5.41
N PRO A 147 17.64 16.10 4.25
CA PRO A 147 18.30 16.32 2.98
C PRO A 147 18.34 17.81 2.67
N LYS A 148 19.42 18.29 2.04
CA LYS A 148 19.52 19.65 1.55
C LYS A 148 18.83 19.82 0.19
N ASP A 149 18.38 21.00 -0.11
CA ASP A 149 17.92 21.49 -1.40
C ASP A 149 16.91 20.56 -2.12
N GLY A 150 15.97 20.01 -1.34
CA GLY A 150 14.95 19.09 -1.85
C GLY A 150 15.51 17.73 -2.31
N GLY A 151 16.73 17.39 -1.89
CA GLY A 151 17.36 16.10 -2.16
C GLY A 151 16.67 14.93 -1.46
N LYS A 152 17.28 13.75 -1.58
CA LYS A 152 16.88 12.52 -0.89
C LYS A 152 18.00 12.02 0.02
N ILE A 153 17.65 11.22 1.01
CA ILE A 153 18.57 10.53 1.91
C ILE A 153 18.71 9.09 1.42
N THR A 154 19.90 8.72 0.98
CA THR A 154 20.23 7.33 0.65
C THR A 154 20.66 6.61 1.92
N VAL A 155 20.05 5.46 2.22
CA VAL A 155 20.36 4.66 3.41
C VAL A 155 21.15 3.43 2.98
N HIS A 156 22.48 3.49 3.12
CA HIS A 156 23.39 2.46 2.64
C HIS A 156 23.36 1.16 3.47
N SER A 157 22.91 1.24 4.72
CA SER A 157 22.78 0.10 5.62
C SER A 157 21.50 -0.73 5.38
N ILE A 158 20.66 -0.33 4.43
CA ILE A 158 19.41 -1.04 4.06
C ILE A 158 19.49 -1.44 2.59
N LYS A 159 19.04 -2.65 2.28
CA LYS A 159 18.76 -3.09 0.91
C LYS A 159 17.26 -3.31 0.75
N ARG A 160 16.74 -2.92 -0.42
CA ARG A 160 15.38 -3.20 -0.87
C ARG A 160 15.49 -3.84 -2.24
N GLN A 161 15.16 -5.14 -2.32
CA GLN A 161 15.65 -6.00 -3.39
C GLN A 161 17.19 -5.83 -3.50
N ASP A 162 17.75 -5.69 -4.68
CA ASP A 162 19.20 -5.60 -4.91
C ASP A 162 19.75 -4.16 -4.90
N ARG A 163 18.93 -3.17 -4.51
CA ARG A 163 19.32 -1.76 -4.54
C ARG A 163 19.39 -1.11 -3.16
N THR A 164 20.14 -0.03 -3.07
CA THR A 164 20.18 0.86 -1.91
C THR A 164 19.07 1.91 -2.05
N PRO A 165 18.09 1.95 -1.11
CA PRO A 165 16.96 2.86 -1.20
C PRO A 165 17.32 4.31 -0.87
N SER A 166 16.61 5.25 -1.51
CA SER A 166 16.70 6.68 -1.22
C SER A 166 15.33 7.23 -0.85
N TYR A 167 15.27 7.98 0.24
CA TYR A 167 14.04 8.45 0.87
C TYR A 167 13.88 9.97 0.78
N ARG A 168 12.69 10.46 0.52
CA ARG A 168 12.31 11.86 0.69
C ARG A 168 12.10 12.19 2.16
N GLY A 169 12.05 13.49 2.48
CA GLY A 169 11.75 13.96 3.82
C GLY A 169 12.88 13.74 4.81
N GLU A 170 12.56 13.70 6.07
CA GLU A 170 13.48 13.62 7.19
C GLU A 170 13.63 12.17 7.66
N ILE A 171 14.83 11.77 8.04
CA ILE A 171 15.07 10.53 8.80
C ILE A 171 15.44 10.90 10.24
N THR A 172 14.77 10.26 11.20
CA THR A 172 15.09 10.35 12.62
C THR A 172 15.59 9.00 13.12
N LEU A 173 16.76 8.98 13.73
CA LEU A 173 17.26 7.84 14.49
C LEU A 173 16.85 8.00 15.95
N LEU A 174 16.14 7.01 16.46
CA LEU A 174 15.68 6.95 17.85
C LEU A 174 16.48 5.87 18.59
N PRO A 175 17.46 6.22 19.44
CA PRO A 175 18.23 5.24 20.18
C PRO A 175 17.34 4.40 21.09
N LYS A 176 17.59 3.10 21.12
CA LYS A 176 16.94 2.11 22.00
C LYS A 176 18.00 1.11 22.48
N LYS A 177 17.67 0.34 23.52
CA LYS A 177 18.57 -0.69 24.06
C LYS A 177 19.05 -1.69 22.98
N ASN A 178 18.19 -1.99 22.00
CA ASN A 178 18.43 -3.00 20.97
C ASN A 178 18.85 -2.40 19.61
N GLY A 179 19.31 -1.14 19.55
CA GLY A 179 19.65 -0.50 18.30
C GLY A 179 18.89 0.80 18.03
N PHE A 180 19.02 1.35 16.85
CA PHE A 180 18.23 2.50 16.40
C PHE A 180 16.90 2.05 15.80
N LEU A 181 15.80 2.67 16.21
CA LEU A 181 14.62 2.73 15.37
C LEU A 181 14.84 3.84 14.33
N VAL A 182 14.73 3.49 13.06
CA VAL A 182 14.89 4.41 11.94
C VAL A 182 13.52 4.82 11.44
N ARG A 183 13.21 6.12 11.55
CA ARG A 183 11.90 6.65 11.18
C ARG A 183 12.02 7.70 10.08
N ASN A 184 11.35 7.47 8.97
CA ASN A 184 11.22 8.44 7.89
C ASN A 184 9.94 9.27 8.08
N SER A 185 10.03 10.60 7.99
CA SER A 185 8.92 11.54 8.15
C SER A 185 8.81 12.43 6.92
N LEU A 186 7.67 12.35 6.21
CA LEU A 186 7.47 13.06 4.96
C LEU A 186 5.98 13.36 4.72
N PRO A 187 5.64 14.26 3.77
CA PRO A 187 4.26 14.44 3.33
C PRO A 187 3.64 13.14 2.80
N LEU A 188 2.35 12.91 3.09
CA LEU A 188 1.64 11.70 2.68
C LEU A 188 1.71 11.43 1.16
N GLU A 189 1.53 12.44 0.34
CA GLU A 189 1.60 12.25 -1.12
C GLU A 189 3.01 11.82 -1.57
N GLN A 190 4.06 12.34 -0.96
CA GLN A 190 5.45 11.92 -1.25
C GLN A 190 5.74 10.48 -0.79
N TYR A 191 5.10 10.02 0.28
CA TYR A 191 5.14 8.62 0.70
C TYR A 191 4.54 7.71 -0.38
N LEU A 192 3.38 8.11 -0.93
CA LEU A 192 2.69 7.34 -1.96
C LEU A 192 3.49 7.22 -3.28
N TYR A 193 4.37 8.18 -3.61
CA TYR A 193 5.25 8.07 -4.78
C TYR A 193 6.14 6.83 -4.75
N ALA A 194 6.47 6.32 -3.57
CA ALA A 194 7.31 5.14 -3.39
C ALA A 194 6.52 3.90 -2.95
N VAL A 195 5.27 4.05 -2.46
CA VAL A 195 4.36 2.94 -2.17
C VAL A 195 3.75 2.39 -3.45
N VAL A 196 3.15 3.25 -4.26
CA VAL A 196 2.39 2.82 -5.46
C VAL A 196 3.24 1.92 -6.37
N PRO A 197 4.47 2.28 -6.78
CA PRO A 197 5.27 1.40 -7.63
C PRO A 197 5.78 0.16 -6.90
N SER A 198 5.87 0.19 -5.56
CA SER A 198 6.28 -0.96 -4.74
C SER A 198 5.17 -1.98 -4.55
N GLU A 199 3.92 -1.57 -4.72
CA GLU A 199 2.73 -2.42 -4.58
C GLU A 199 2.17 -2.89 -5.93
N LEU A 200 2.28 -2.08 -6.97
CA LEU A 200 1.73 -2.36 -8.30
C LEU A 200 2.71 -1.95 -9.40
N SER A 201 2.95 -2.84 -10.36
CA SER A 201 3.79 -2.53 -11.51
C SER A 201 3.20 -1.39 -12.34
N THR A 202 4.06 -0.48 -12.79
CA THR A 202 3.68 0.63 -13.68
C THR A 202 3.16 0.17 -15.05
N SER A 203 3.47 -1.07 -15.45
CA SER A 203 2.94 -1.69 -16.67
C SER A 203 1.43 -1.97 -16.64
N ASN A 204 0.78 -1.92 -15.47
CA ASN A 204 -0.66 -2.14 -15.33
C ASN A 204 -1.53 -0.95 -15.78
N GLY A 205 -0.92 0.13 -16.24
CA GLY A 205 -1.64 1.28 -16.80
C GLY A 205 -2.06 2.32 -15.77
N MET A 206 -2.43 3.49 -16.28
CA MET A 206 -2.66 4.69 -15.45
C MET A 206 -3.84 4.54 -14.49
N GLU A 207 -4.95 3.92 -14.93
CA GLU A 207 -6.15 3.80 -14.10
C GLU A 207 -5.93 2.83 -12.94
N ALA A 208 -5.17 1.76 -13.16
CA ALA A 208 -4.75 0.85 -12.10
C ALA A 208 -3.87 1.57 -11.06
N LEU A 209 -2.91 2.36 -11.52
CA LEU A 209 -2.06 3.15 -10.63
C LEU A 209 -2.85 4.22 -9.84
N ARG A 210 -3.87 4.86 -10.47
CA ARG A 210 -4.77 5.81 -9.79
C ARG A 210 -5.59 5.12 -8.71
N ALA A 211 -6.15 3.96 -9.03
CA ALA A 211 -6.92 3.16 -8.08
C ALA A 211 -6.04 2.76 -6.89
N GLN A 212 -4.82 2.25 -7.15
CA GLN A 212 -3.86 1.91 -6.11
C GLN A 212 -3.50 3.13 -5.25
N ALA A 213 -3.31 4.30 -5.86
CA ALA A 213 -2.99 5.52 -5.12
C ALA A 213 -4.13 5.93 -4.16
N VAL A 214 -5.40 5.83 -4.58
CA VAL A 214 -6.56 6.13 -3.73
C VAL A 214 -6.69 5.11 -2.60
N CYS A 215 -6.50 3.83 -2.86
CA CYS A 215 -6.52 2.78 -1.85
C CYS A 215 -5.40 2.95 -0.84
N ALA A 216 -4.16 3.12 -1.31
CA ALA A 216 -3.00 3.28 -0.43
C ALA A 216 -3.11 4.56 0.43
N ARG A 217 -3.64 5.64 -0.13
CA ARG A 217 -3.91 6.88 0.62
C ARG A 217 -4.97 6.67 1.70
N THR A 218 -6.04 5.96 1.38
CA THR A 218 -7.12 5.65 2.33
C THR A 218 -6.58 4.81 3.48
N TYR A 219 -5.83 3.74 3.17
CA TYR A 219 -5.16 2.89 4.15
C TYR A 219 -4.22 3.68 5.06
N ALA A 220 -3.28 4.45 4.48
CA ALA A 220 -2.33 5.23 5.25
C ALA A 220 -3.03 6.24 6.20
N ASN A 221 -4.10 6.90 5.73
CA ASN A 221 -4.91 7.78 6.56
C ASN A 221 -5.56 7.06 7.75
N ASN A 222 -5.99 5.81 7.56
CA ASN A 222 -6.55 5.00 8.65
C ASN A 222 -5.47 4.59 9.65
N GLN A 223 -4.29 4.17 9.20
CA GLN A 223 -3.17 3.83 10.09
C GLN A 223 -2.71 5.04 10.92
N ILE A 224 -2.63 6.22 10.31
CA ILE A 224 -2.31 7.45 11.03
C ILE A 224 -3.35 7.73 12.13
N ALA A 225 -4.63 7.50 11.85
CA ALA A 225 -5.71 7.71 12.82
C ALA A 225 -5.75 6.63 13.91
N ALA A 226 -5.41 5.39 13.58
CA ALA A 226 -5.41 4.25 14.49
C ALA A 226 -4.26 4.27 15.50
N HIS A 227 -3.20 5.04 15.24
CA HIS A 227 -2.02 5.15 16.12
C HIS A 227 -1.38 3.81 16.50
N ARG A 228 -1.45 2.80 15.63
CA ARG A 228 -0.96 1.44 15.91
C ARG A 228 0.50 1.38 16.36
N TYR A 229 1.34 2.25 15.80
CA TYR A 229 2.78 2.34 16.11
C TYR A 229 3.14 3.47 17.06
N LYS A 230 2.19 3.98 17.88
CA LYS A 230 2.38 5.09 18.82
C LYS A 230 3.59 4.89 19.74
N LYS A 231 3.81 3.66 20.25
CA LYS A 231 4.95 3.33 21.13
C LYS A 231 6.32 3.56 20.48
N TYR A 232 6.37 3.57 19.15
CA TYR A 232 7.56 3.86 18.35
C TYR A 232 7.57 5.28 17.77
N HIS A 233 6.60 6.12 18.17
CA HIS A 233 6.38 7.45 17.60
C HIS A 233 6.21 7.45 16.07
N ALA A 234 5.60 6.41 15.51
CA ALA A 234 5.36 6.20 14.10
C ALA A 234 3.89 5.90 13.81
N ASP A 235 3.54 5.88 12.53
CA ASP A 235 2.19 5.61 12.03
C ASP A 235 2.11 4.27 11.31
N LEU A 236 3.18 3.90 10.62
CA LEU A 236 3.31 2.70 9.78
C LEU A 236 4.73 2.12 9.89
N GLU A 237 4.90 0.93 9.32
CA GLU A 237 6.19 0.37 8.96
C GLU A 237 6.25 0.08 7.45
N ASP A 238 7.43 -0.20 6.92
CA ASP A 238 7.71 -0.28 5.48
C ASP A 238 7.56 -1.68 4.86
N SER A 239 7.04 -2.65 5.63
CA SER A 239 6.85 -4.04 5.19
C SER A 239 5.39 -4.36 4.82
N THR A 240 5.16 -5.62 4.43
CA THR A 240 3.82 -6.16 4.18
C THR A 240 2.89 -6.17 5.40
N ALA A 241 3.39 -5.91 6.61
CA ALA A 241 2.55 -5.71 7.80
C ALA A 241 1.73 -4.40 7.72
N CYS A 242 2.17 -3.47 6.87
CA CYS A 242 1.44 -2.26 6.50
C CYS A 242 1.33 -2.14 4.98
N GLN A 243 2.23 -1.38 4.36
CA GLN A 243 2.35 -1.20 2.91
C GLN A 243 3.83 -1.24 2.54
N VAL A 244 4.17 -1.95 1.48
CA VAL A 244 5.56 -2.01 1.01
C VAL A 244 6.00 -0.63 0.55
N TYR A 245 7.04 -0.12 1.18
CA TYR A 245 7.52 1.23 0.95
C TYR A 245 8.95 1.25 0.39
N ASN A 246 9.11 1.91 -0.74
CA ASN A 246 10.40 2.11 -1.42
C ASN A 246 11.15 0.80 -1.80
N ASN A 247 10.39 -0.28 -2.00
CA ASN A 247 10.94 -1.54 -2.54
C ASN A 247 11.26 -1.40 -4.03
N ILE A 248 10.47 -0.61 -4.75
CA ILE A 248 10.71 -0.17 -6.13
C ILE A 248 10.96 1.36 -6.13
N PRO A 249 11.84 1.89 -6.99
CA PRO A 249 12.06 3.33 -7.10
C PRO A 249 10.80 4.10 -7.51
N GLU A 250 10.73 5.36 -7.13
CA GLU A 250 9.72 6.28 -7.65
C GLU A 250 9.76 6.32 -9.19
N ASP A 251 8.58 6.32 -9.80
CA ASP A 251 8.36 6.34 -11.23
C ASP A 251 7.49 7.53 -11.65
N LYS A 252 7.65 8.01 -12.88
CA LYS A 252 6.89 9.16 -13.39
C LYS A 252 5.41 8.88 -13.50
N GLN A 253 5.00 7.68 -13.91
CA GLN A 253 3.59 7.31 -14.06
C GLN A 253 2.92 7.16 -12.70
N SER A 254 3.58 6.47 -11.76
CA SER A 254 3.12 6.35 -10.37
C SER A 254 2.95 7.72 -9.71
N LYS A 255 3.94 8.60 -9.89
CA LYS A 255 3.84 9.98 -9.41
C LYS A 255 2.65 10.72 -10.01
N LYS A 256 2.45 10.63 -11.34
CA LYS A 256 1.30 11.24 -12.03
C LYS A 256 -0.03 10.70 -11.49
N ALA A 257 -0.12 9.38 -11.25
CA ALA A 257 -1.32 8.76 -10.68
C ALA A 257 -1.64 9.29 -9.29
N VAL A 258 -0.65 9.43 -8.41
CA VAL A 258 -0.79 10.02 -7.08
C VAL A 258 -1.22 11.48 -7.16
N ASP A 259 -0.56 12.28 -8.00
CA ASP A 259 -0.83 13.72 -8.13
C ASP A 259 -2.26 13.98 -8.68
N THR A 260 -2.70 13.19 -9.67
CA THR A 260 -4.03 13.35 -10.28
C THR A 260 -5.18 12.86 -9.40
N THR A 261 -4.89 12.03 -8.40
CA THR A 261 -5.86 11.56 -7.40
C THR A 261 -5.65 12.20 -6.02
N LYS A 262 -4.88 13.28 -5.95
CA LYS A 262 -4.55 13.94 -4.70
C LYS A 262 -5.79 14.21 -3.84
N ASP A 263 -5.65 13.98 -2.54
CA ASP A 263 -6.70 14.14 -1.51
C ASP A 263 -7.94 13.24 -1.69
N GLN A 264 -7.98 12.32 -2.67
CA GLN A 264 -9.07 11.38 -2.85
C GLN A 264 -8.91 10.17 -1.94
N VAL A 265 -9.99 9.79 -1.26
CA VAL A 265 -10.07 8.62 -0.38
C VAL A 265 -11.38 7.86 -0.61
N LEU A 266 -11.41 6.58 -0.27
CA LEU A 266 -12.60 5.75 -0.32
C LEU A 266 -13.41 5.88 0.96
N THR A 267 -14.72 6.06 0.81
CA THR A 267 -15.65 6.20 1.93
C THR A 267 -16.92 5.38 1.69
N SER A 268 -17.53 4.91 2.79
CA SER A 268 -18.89 4.39 2.85
C SER A 268 -19.61 5.15 3.97
N ASP A 269 -20.84 5.62 3.72
CA ASP A 269 -21.60 6.45 4.67
C ASP A 269 -20.80 7.64 5.24
N GLY A 270 -20.01 8.30 4.39
CA GLY A 270 -19.17 9.42 4.79
C GLY A 270 -17.93 9.09 5.64
N LYS A 271 -17.75 7.84 6.03
CA LYS A 271 -16.59 7.35 6.80
C LYS A 271 -15.56 6.68 5.89
N ARG A 272 -14.26 6.90 6.14
CA ARG A 272 -13.22 6.16 5.43
C ARG A 272 -13.35 4.67 5.68
N ILE A 273 -13.24 3.87 4.62
CA ILE A 273 -13.28 2.41 4.67
C ILE A 273 -11.89 1.81 4.86
N GLN A 274 -11.83 0.56 5.31
CA GLN A 274 -10.59 -0.23 5.26
C GLN A 274 -10.35 -0.71 3.83
N THR A 275 -9.18 -0.40 3.29
CA THR A 275 -8.82 -0.73 1.91
C THR A 275 -7.69 -1.75 1.92
N TYR A 276 -8.09 -3.02 1.91
CA TYR A 276 -7.15 -4.13 1.77
C TYR A 276 -7.00 -4.49 0.29
N TYR A 277 -5.81 -4.94 -0.10
CA TYR A 277 -5.51 -5.39 -1.45
C TYR A 277 -4.53 -6.56 -1.43
N TYR A 278 -4.58 -7.37 -2.49
CA TYR A 278 -3.78 -8.59 -2.66
C TYR A 278 -3.45 -8.78 -4.15
N SER A 279 -2.53 -9.68 -4.51
CA SER A 279 -2.07 -9.81 -5.91
C SER A 279 -2.76 -10.90 -6.72
N THR A 280 -3.27 -11.96 -6.12
CA THR A 280 -3.84 -13.10 -6.85
C THR A 280 -4.96 -13.78 -6.06
N SER A 281 -6.08 -14.09 -6.73
CA SER A 281 -7.17 -14.88 -6.18
C SER A 281 -7.19 -16.28 -6.81
N TRP A 282 -7.91 -17.18 -6.17
CA TRP A 282 -8.24 -18.51 -6.71
C TRP A 282 -9.53 -18.50 -7.55
N GLY A 283 -10.01 -17.32 -7.95
CA GLY A 283 -11.20 -17.09 -8.78
C GLY A 283 -12.40 -16.54 -8.00
N LYS A 284 -12.33 -16.49 -6.67
CA LYS A 284 -13.29 -15.83 -5.77
C LYS A 284 -12.54 -15.14 -4.64
N SER A 285 -12.88 -13.89 -4.32
CA SER A 285 -12.32 -13.23 -3.15
C SER A 285 -12.96 -13.77 -1.87
N ALA A 286 -12.22 -13.77 -0.77
CA ALA A 286 -12.80 -13.98 0.55
C ALA A 286 -13.47 -12.70 1.06
N SER A 287 -14.49 -12.82 1.90
CA SER A 287 -15.07 -11.69 2.62
C SER A 287 -14.18 -11.26 3.78
N GLY A 288 -14.37 -10.03 4.25
CA GLY A 288 -13.70 -9.55 5.46
C GLY A 288 -13.99 -10.41 6.69
N LYS A 289 -15.20 -10.93 6.81
CA LYS A 289 -15.59 -11.85 7.87
C LYS A 289 -14.80 -13.15 7.84
N GLU A 290 -14.64 -13.75 6.66
CA GLU A 290 -13.90 -15.01 6.49
C GLU A 290 -12.40 -14.84 6.77
N VAL A 291 -11.80 -13.71 6.34
CA VAL A 291 -10.35 -13.46 6.50
C VAL A 291 -9.96 -13.17 7.94
N TRP A 292 -10.79 -12.39 8.66
CA TRP A 292 -10.46 -11.91 10.01
C TRP A 292 -11.29 -12.55 11.11
N GLU A 293 -12.13 -13.56 10.76
CA GLU A 293 -12.95 -14.32 11.70
C GLU A 293 -13.77 -13.39 12.62
N THR A 294 -14.36 -12.32 12.03
CA THR A 294 -15.17 -11.35 12.75
C THR A 294 -16.63 -11.77 12.76
N ASP A 295 -17.37 -11.42 13.82
CA ASP A 295 -18.82 -11.73 13.93
C ASP A 295 -19.69 -10.92 12.96
N ARG A 296 -19.15 -9.83 12.40
CA ARG A 296 -19.90 -8.91 11.54
C ARG A 296 -19.39 -8.94 10.11
N GLU A 297 -20.32 -9.01 9.19
CA GLU A 297 -20.03 -8.71 7.79
C GLU A 297 -19.79 -7.22 7.58
N VAL A 298 -18.92 -6.93 6.65
CA VAL A 298 -18.61 -5.55 6.24
C VAL A 298 -19.05 -5.38 4.79
N ASP A 299 -20.05 -4.54 4.56
CA ASP A 299 -20.75 -4.41 3.26
C ASP A 299 -19.83 -4.19 2.07
N TYR A 300 -18.71 -3.48 2.25
CA TYR A 300 -17.74 -3.20 1.21
C TYR A 300 -16.58 -4.21 1.14
N LEU A 301 -16.58 -5.26 1.97
CA LEU A 301 -15.59 -6.35 1.97
C LEU A 301 -16.26 -7.71 1.73
N GLN A 302 -17.24 -7.74 0.87
CA GLN A 302 -17.95 -8.97 0.50
C GLN A 302 -17.12 -9.82 -0.46
N SER A 303 -17.34 -11.13 -0.35
CA SER A 303 -16.79 -12.10 -1.29
C SER A 303 -17.39 -11.91 -2.68
N CYS A 304 -16.57 -11.89 -3.72
CA CYS A 304 -17.04 -11.78 -5.10
C CYS A 304 -16.23 -12.68 -6.06
N MET A 305 -16.89 -13.07 -7.17
CA MET A 305 -16.20 -13.80 -8.25
C MET A 305 -15.23 -12.87 -8.97
N GLN A 306 -14.02 -13.36 -9.18
CA GLN A 306 -12.93 -12.64 -9.85
C GLN A 306 -12.88 -13.04 -11.32
N GLN A 307 -13.90 -12.65 -12.10
CA GLN A 307 -14.02 -13.00 -13.50
C GLN A 307 -14.78 -11.95 -14.32
N ASP A 308 -14.54 -11.92 -15.63
CA ASP A 308 -15.23 -11.05 -16.55
C ASP A 308 -16.70 -11.49 -16.74
N GLY A 309 -17.61 -10.51 -16.86
CA GLY A 309 -19.05 -10.79 -17.00
C GLY A 309 -19.67 -11.51 -15.78
N GLY A 310 -18.98 -11.51 -14.66
CA GLY A 310 -19.39 -12.22 -13.46
C GLY A 310 -20.64 -11.64 -12.82
N LYS A 311 -21.82 -12.15 -13.20
CA LYS A 311 -22.97 -12.13 -12.31
C LYS A 311 -22.55 -12.91 -11.06
N ASN A 312 -22.76 -12.34 -9.87
CA ASN A 312 -22.57 -13.04 -8.60
C ASN A 312 -23.47 -14.30 -8.56
N LYS A 313 -23.06 -15.35 -9.26
CA LYS A 313 -23.65 -16.66 -9.03
C LYS A 313 -23.27 -17.02 -7.61
N THR A 314 -24.26 -17.20 -6.77
CA THR A 314 -24.10 -17.67 -5.40
C THR A 314 -23.61 -19.12 -5.47
N LEU A 315 -22.32 -19.31 -5.68
CA LEU A 315 -21.70 -20.62 -5.57
C LEU A 315 -21.55 -20.92 -4.09
N ARG A 316 -22.24 -21.95 -3.62
CA ARG A 316 -22.11 -22.46 -2.25
C ARG A 316 -20.84 -23.27 -2.13
N LEU A 317 -19.69 -22.60 -2.13
CA LEU A 317 -18.37 -23.24 -2.04
C LEU A 317 -18.05 -23.80 -0.64
N SER A 318 -18.98 -23.69 0.30
CA SER A 318 -18.96 -24.43 1.56
C SER A 318 -19.26 -25.92 1.42
N GLU A 319 -19.88 -26.32 0.30
CA GLU A 319 -20.13 -27.73 0.00
C GLU A 319 -18.93 -28.33 -0.71
N GLU A 320 -18.34 -29.39 -0.16
CA GLU A 320 -17.11 -30.03 -0.64
C GLU A 320 -17.18 -30.42 -2.13
N LYS A 321 -18.30 -30.95 -2.58
CA LYS A 321 -18.51 -31.31 -3.98
C LYS A 321 -18.42 -30.09 -4.90
N GLN A 322 -19.13 -29.02 -4.59
CA GLN A 322 -19.14 -27.78 -5.39
C GLN A 322 -17.78 -27.10 -5.35
N PHE A 323 -17.10 -27.15 -4.20
CA PHE A 323 -15.73 -26.63 -4.07
C PHE A 323 -14.75 -27.40 -4.94
N ARG A 324 -14.76 -28.75 -4.93
CA ARG A 324 -13.92 -29.59 -5.80
C ARG A 324 -14.16 -29.31 -7.27
N GLU A 325 -15.43 -29.27 -7.70
CA GLU A 325 -15.79 -28.95 -9.08
C GLU A 325 -15.30 -27.57 -9.51
N PHE A 326 -15.45 -26.56 -8.64
CA PHE A 326 -14.97 -25.21 -8.89
C PHE A 326 -13.44 -25.13 -9.00
N ILE A 327 -12.70 -25.81 -8.12
CA ILE A 327 -11.22 -25.83 -8.15
C ILE A 327 -10.70 -26.57 -9.40
N ALA A 328 -11.32 -27.70 -9.75
CA ALA A 328 -10.91 -28.52 -10.91
C ALA A 328 -11.15 -27.81 -12.25
N LYS A 329 -12.16 -26.96 -12.34
CA LYS A 329 -12.57 -26.30 -13.58
C LYS A 329 -11.99 -24.90 -13.69
N LYS A 330 -10.90 -24.73 -14.44
CA LYS A 330 -10.44 -23.41 -14.87
C LYS A 330 -11.44 -22.78 -15.83
N THR A 331 -11.67 -21.48 -15.70
CA THR A 331 -12.53 -20.74 -16.62
C THR A 331 -11.73 -19.65 -17.33
N ASP A 332 -11.95 -19.50 -18.64
CA ASP A 332 -11.31 -18.45 -19.44
C ASP A 332 -11.74 -17.03 -19.04
N ALA A 333 -12.90 -16.92 -18.39
CA ALA A 333 -13.37 -15.64 -17.85
C ALA A 333 -12.63 -15.20 -16.59
N ALA A 334 -11.90 -16.09 -15.90
CA ALA A 334 -11.21 -15.72 -14.68
C ALA A 334 -10.03 -14.79 -14.95
N TYR A 335 -9.94 -13.73 -14.18
CA TYR A 335 -8.88 -12.73 -14.33
C TYR A 335 -7.47 -13.31 -14.08
N ASP A 336 -7.36 -14.27 -13.17
CA ASP A 336 -6.10 -14.89 -12.76
C ASP A 336 -5.80 -16.23 -13.45
N LYS A 337 -6.53 -16.60 -14.49
CA LYS A 337 -6.43 -17.91 -15.15
C LYS A 337 -5.00 -18.32 -15.55
N ASP A 338 -4.18 -17.36 -15.91
CA ASP A 338 -2.80 -17.57 -16.37
C ASP A 338 -1.76 -17.36 -15.26
N LYS A 339 -2.20 -17.15 -14.01
CA LYS A 339 -1.29 -16.97 -12.89
C LYS A 339 -0.88 -18.30 -12.28
N LYS A 340 0.40 -18.39 -11.90
CA LYS A 340 0.97 -19.58 -11.25
C LYS A 340 0.16 -20.03 -10.03
N TRP A 341 -0.40 -19.07 -9.28
CA TRP A 341 -1.10 -19.32 -8.03
C TRP A 341 -2.62 -19.35 -8.17
N TYR A 342 -3.13 -19.29 -9.42
CA TYR A 342 -4.53 -19.51 -9.70
C TYR A 342 -4.80 -21.00 -9.74
N ARG A 343 -5.53 -21.52 -8.76
CA ARG A 343 -5.94 -22.93 -8.66
C ARG A 343 -4.75 -23.89 -8.75
N TRP A 344 -3.97 -23.94 -7.70
CA TRP A 344 -2.87 -24.89 -7.47
C TRP A 344 -3.40 -26.23 -6.99
#